data_44b36da1d5431a2cee10d16105f88278
#
_entry.id   44b36da1d5431a2cee10d16105f88278
#
_cell.length_a   1.000
_cell.length_b   1.000
_cell.length_c   1.000
_cell.angle_alpha   90.00
_cell.angle_beta   90.00
_cell.angle_gamma   90.00
#
_symmetry.space_group_name_H-M   'P 1'
#
loop_
_entity.id
_entity.type
_entity.pdbx_description
1 polymer ?
#
loop_
_entity_poly.entity_id
_entity_poly.type
_entity_poly.pdbx_seq_one_letter_code
_entity_poly.pdbx_strand_id
1 'polypeptide(L)'
;MNTWDPGWTMIGTVAIGVLAFVFAVFVLIVWMKGRPFAAGHVFRASRLSRGNRLLPTQVLVSPMSVVHFTPQWFGRYEHSIHMAHVASVGIDTHILFSDVLIETTGGTTPIHCKGHYKSHAVRMKQLIEEYQAAYYRSAGPSAGREAPVLPAATRGE
;
A
#
# COMPACT_ATOMS: atom_id res chain seq x y z
N MET A 1 -13.24 55.09 25.89
CA MET A 1 -11.93 54.70 26.42
C MET A 1 -11.94 53.20 26.59
N ASN A 2 -11.38 52.45 25.62
CA ASN A 2 -11.27 50.98 25.70
C ASN A 2 -10.06 50.66 26.57
N THR A 3 -10.30 50.35 27.83
CA THR A 3 -9.28 49.79 28.72
C THR A 3 -9.09 48.32 28.34
N TRP A 4 -8.21 48.06 27.41
CA TRP A 4 -7.71 46.71 27.17
C TRP A 4 -6.92 46.27 28.41
N ASP A 5 -7.53 45.43 29.22
CA ASP A 5 -6.84 44.84 30.39
C ASP A 5 -5.63 44.07 29.92
N PRO A 6 -4.42 44.41 30.34
CA PRO A 6 -3.20 43.71 29.90
C PRO A 6 -3.20 42.22 30.19
N GLY A 7 -4.03 41.78 31.15
CA GLY A 7 -4.21 40.35 31.45
C GLY A 7 -4.88 39.56 30.32
N TRP A 8 -5.90 40.11 29.67
CA TRP A 8 -6.58 39.45 28.56
C TRP A 8 -5.72 39.33 27.31
N THR A 9 -4.86 40.32 27.04
CA THR A 9 -3.94 40.27 25.91
C THR A 9 -2.84 39.23 26.11
N MET A 10 -2.31 39.07 27.33
CA MET A 10 -1.36 38.03 27.65
C MET A 10 -1.96 36.62 27.52
N ILE A 11 -3.17 36.43 28.06
CA ILE A 11 -3.88 35.13 27.93
C ILE A 11 -4.15 34.83 26.45
N GLY A 12 -4.60 35.79 25.66
CA GLY A 12 -4.85 35.65 24.23
C GLY A 12 -3.60 35.26 23.46
N THR A 13 -2.45 35.92 23.70
CA THR A 13 -1.18 35.60 23.01
C THR A 13 -0.66 34.21 23.37
N VAL A 14 -0.74 33.80 24.65
CA VAL A 14 -0.38 32.45 25.08
C VAL A 14 -1.28 31.39 24.43
N ALA A 15 -2.60 31.62 24.41
CA ALA A 15 -3.55 30.68 23.77
C ALA A 15 -3.28 30.51 22.28
N ILE A 16 -3.02 31.60 21.55
CA ILE A 16 -2.65 31.56 20.13
C ILE A 16 -1.33 30.82 19.93
N GLY A 17 -0.32 31.04 20.78
CA GLY A 17 0.96 30.35 20.72
C GLY A 17 0.82 28.83 20.91
N VAL A 18 0.04 28.42 21.90
CA VAL A 18 -0.25 26.98 22.14
C VAL A 18 -1.00 26.36 20.95
N LEU A 19 -2.01 27.06 20.42
CA LEU A 19 -2.78 26.57 19.27
C LEU A 19 -1.88 26.41 18.03
N ALA A 20 -1.04 27.40 17.75
CA ALA A 20 -0.08 27.35 16.65
C ALA A 20 0.93 26.19 16.81
N PHE A 21 1.42 25.97 18.02
CA PHE A 21 2.34 24.86 18.33
C PHE A 21 1.66 23.49 18.10
N VAL A 22 0.46 23.30 18.63
CA VAL A 22 -0.33 22.06 18.44
C VAL A 22 -0.59 21.82 16.95
N PHE A 23 -0.95 22.87 16.21
CA PHE A 23 -1.15 22.79 14.77
C PHE A 23 0.14 22.40 14.02
N ALA A 24 1.28 23.00 14.37
CA ALA A 24 2.57 22.67 13.77
C ALA A 24 2.99 21.22 14.03
N VAL A 25 2.81 20.73 15.27
CA VAL A 25 3.05 19.34 15.64
C VAL A 25 2.13 18.40 14.85
N PHE A 26 0.85 18.75 14.72
CA PHE A 26 -0.11 17.99 13.93
C PHE A 26 0.32 17.89 12.45
N VAL A 27 0.68 19.01 11.83
CA VAL A 27 1.18 19.05 10.44
C VAL A 27 2.44 18.20 10.29
N LEU A 28 3.37 18.28 11.25
CA LEU A 28 4.59 17.47 11.26
C LEU A 28 4.30 15.97 11.30
N ILE A 29 3.37 15.54 12.17
CA ILE A 29 2.95 14.13 12.28
C ILE A 29 2.35 13.65 10.96
N VAL A 30 1.43 14.42 10.37
CA VAL A 30 0.81 14.07 9.07
C VAL A 30 1.85 14.00 7.96
N TRP A 31 2.84 14.91 7.96
CA TRP A 31 3.90 14.92 6.98
C TRP A 31 4.85 13.72 7.12
N MET A 32 5.25 13.37 8.35
CA MET A 32 6.09 12.21 8.63
C MET A 32 5.42 10.89 8.28
N LYS A 33 4.13 10.72 8.64
CA LYS A 33 3.37 9.51 8.29
C LYS A 33 3.13 9.33 6.80
N GLY A 34 3.18 10.41 6.03
CA GLY A 34 2.99 10.38 4.59
C GLY A 34 4.25 10.08 3.78
N ARG A 35 5.39 9.77 4.40
CA ARG A 35 6.63 9.46 3.66
C ARG A 35 6.53 8.10 2.97
N PRO A 36 7.02 7.96 1.72
CA PRO A 36 7.06 6.68 1.02
C PRO A 36 8.08 5.74 1.67
N PHE A 37 7.91 4.44 1.45
CA PHE A 37 8.92 3.44 1.83
C PHE A 37 10.22 3.67 1.04
N ALA A 38 11.36 3.39 1.69
CA ALA A 38 12.66 3.57 1.09
C ALA A 38 13.09 2.44 0.14
N ALA A 39 12.34 1.32 0.08
CA ALA A 39 12.73 0.13 -0.67
C ALA A 39 11.64 -0.29 -1.68
N GLY A 40 12.06 -0.69 -2.89
CA GLY A 40 11.18 -1.22 -3.93
C GLY A 40 10.44 -0.15 -4.74
N HIS A 41 9.51 -0.62 -5.59
CA HIS A 41 8.66 0.27 -6.40
C HIS A 41 7.43 0.67 -5.59
N VAL A 42 7.45 1.90 -5.07
CA VAL A 42 6.37 2.44 -4.24
C VAL A 42 5.46 3.35 -5.06
N PHE A 43 4.18 3.00 -5.12
CA PHE A 43 3.15 3.80 -5.75
C PHE A 43 2.25 4.41 -4.67
N ARG A 44 2.19 5.73 -4.64
CA ARG A 44 1.38 6.47 -3.69
C ARG A 44 0.10 6.96 -4.34
N ALA A 45 -1.02 6.77 -3.65
CA ALA A 45 -2.30 7.33 -4.07
C ALA A 45 -2.29 8.87 -4.04
N SER A 46 -3.07 9.50 -4.90
CA SER A 46 -3.18 10.95 -4.94
C SER A 46 -3.94 11.48 -3.72
N ARG A 47 -3.43 12.54 -3.11
CA ARG A 47 -4.14 13.26 -2.03
C ARG A 47 -5.42 13.94 -2.49
N LEU A 48 -5.60 14.15 -3.78
CA LEU A 48 -6.83 14.71 -4.37
C LEU A 48 -7.94 13.66 -4.51
N SER A 49 -7.61 12.37 -4.41
CA SER A 49 -8.58 11.28 -4.46
C SER A 49 -9.38 11.19 -3.16
N ARG A 50 -10.66 10.82 -3.31
CA ARG A 50 -11.57 10.64 -2.18
C ARG A 50 -11.07 9.54 -1.25
N GLY A 51 -10.91 9.87 0.04
CA GLY A 51 -10.38 8.94 1.06
C GLY A 51 -8.87 9.03 1.31
N ASN A 52 -8.07 9.65 0.40
CA ASN A 52 -6.62 9.75 0.51
C ASN A 52 -6.09 11.15 0.87
N ARG A 53 -6.96 12.05 1.32
CA ARG A 53 -6.62 13.48 1.52
C ARG A 53 -5.53 13.70 2.57
N LEU A 54 -5.67 13.10 3.74
CA LEU A 54 -4.73 13.29 4.86
C LEU A 54 -3.65 12.22 4.87
N LEU A 55 -4.03 10.97 4.76
CA LEU A 55 -3.16 9.80 4.87
C LEU A 55 -3.29 8.95 3.61
N PRO A 56 -2.58 9.30 2.51
CA PRO A 56 -2.67 8.56 1.26
C PRO A 56 -2.14 7.13 1.40
N THR A 57 -2.88 6.19 0.83
CA THR A 57 -2.47 4.80 0.74
C THR A 57 -1.27 4.63 -0.16
N GLN A 58 -0.49 3.60 0.08
CA GLN A 58 0.71 3.28 -0.69
C GLN A 58 0.69 1.81 -1.09
N VAL A 59 1.21 1.52 -2.27
CA VAL A 59 1.39 0.16 -2.75
C VAL A 59 2.86 -0.05 -3.05
N LEU A 60 3.46 -1.02 -2.38
CA LEU A 60 4.82 -1.46 -2.65
C LEU A 60 4.75 -2.71 -3.52
N VAL A 61 5.37 -2.65 -4.69
CA VAL A 61 5.53 -3.79 -5.59
C VAL A 61 6.98 -4.27 -5.52
N SER A 62 7.17 -5.50 -5.11
CA SER A 62 8.46 -6.17 -5.01
C SER A 62 8.46 -7.48 -5.84
N PRO A 63 9.61 -8.08 -6.16
CA PRO A 63 9.67 -9.35 -6.91
C PRO A 63 8.95 -10.51 -6.23
N MET A 64 8.79 -10.48 -4.91
CA MET A 64 8.20 -11.56 -4.12
C MET A 64 6.76 -11.30 -3.70
N SER A 65 6.37 -10.02 -3.55
CA SER A 65 5.07 -9.68 -2.97
C SER A 65 4.59 -8.29 -3.39
N VAL A 66 3.27 -8.10 -3.33
CA VAL A 66 2.62 -6.80 -3.37
C VAL A 66 2.11 -6.47 -1.98
N VAL A 67 2.48 -5.31 -1.45
CA VAL A 67 2.08 -4.85 -0.12
C VAL A 67 1.25 -3.58 -0.26
N HIS A 68 0.00 -3.64 0.17
CA HIS A 68 -0.88 -2.48 0.26
C HIS A 68 -0.83 -1.92 1.69
N PHE A 69 -0.43 -0.68 1.78
CA PHE A 69 -0.22 0.02 3.04
C PHE A 69 -1.24 1.15 3.19
N THR A 70 -2.05 1.06 4.24
CA THR A 70 -3.03 2.08 4.60
C THR A 70 -2.63 2.71 5.92
N PRO A 71 -2.08 3.94 5.93
CA PRO A 71 -1.78 4.63 7.17
C PRO A 71 -3.08 5.03 7.88
N GLN A 72 -3.16 4.77 9.18
CA GLN A 72 -4.26 5.17 10.06
C GLN A 72 -3.78 6.20 11.08
N TRP A 73 -4.71 6.91 11.74
CA TRP A 73 -4.38 7.88 12.80
C TRP A 73 -3.55 7.24 13.91
N PHE A 74 -4.01 6.08 14.40
CA PHE A 74 -3.33 5.28 15.40
C PHE A 74 -2.94 3.93 14.78
N GLY A 75 -1.69 3.86 14.25
CA GLY A 75 -1.17 2.65 13.64
C GLY A 75 -1.13 2.66 12.12
N ARG A 76 -1.15 1.46 11.54
CA ARG A 76 -1.12 1.19 10.11
C ARG A 76 -1.82 -0.14 9.83
N TYR A 77 -2.45 -0.23 8.69
CA TYR A 77 -2.93 -1.49 8.16
C TYR A 77 -2.07 -1.88 6.96
N GLU A 78 -1.56 -3.10 6.97
CA GLU A 78 -0.70 -3.64 5.94
C GLU A 78 -1.29 -4.95 5.45
N HIS A 79 -1.52 -5.06 4.16
CA HIS A 79 -2.00 -6.27 3.51
C HIS A 79 -1.00 -6.68 2.44
N SER A 80 -0.35 -7.84 2.63
CA SER A 80 0.66 -8.38 1.73
C SER A 80 0.12 -9.61 1.00
N ILE A 81 0.34 -9.66 -0.32
CA ILE A 81 0.03 -10.81 -1.17
C ILE A 81 1.32 -11.25 -1.84
N HIS A 82 1.64 -12.53 -1.72
CA HIS A 82 2.78 -13.13 -2.42
C HIS A 82 2.50 -13.23 -3.93
N MET A 83 3.52 -13.05 -4.78
CA MET A 83 3.37 -13.09 -6.25
C MET A 83 2.75 -14.39 -6.76
N ALA A 84 3.01 -15.52 -6.11
CA ALA A 84 2.38 -16.80 -6.45
C ALA A 84 0.85 -16.80 -6.29
N HIS A 85 0.32 -15.93 -5.44
CA HIS A 85 -1.11 -15.85 -5.13
C HIS A 85 -1.84 -14.72 -5.87
N VAL A 86 -1.17 -13.97 -6.71
CA VAL A 86 -1.79 -12.98 -7.59
C VAL A 86 -2.48 -13.72 -8.74
N ALA A 87 -3.79 -13.58 -8.86
CA ALA A 87 -4.58 -14.20 -9.93
C ALA A 87 -4.71 -13.29 -11.14
N SER A 88 -5.15 -12.05 -10.90
CA SER A 88 -5.32 -11.05 -11.95
C SER A 88 -5.10 -9.64 -11.44
N VAL A 89 -4.79 -8.71 -12.36
CA VAL A 89 -4.66 -7.27 -12.06
C VAL A 89 -5.54 -6.49 -13.00
N GLY A 90 -6.67 -5.98 -12.46
CA GLY A 90 -7.60 -5.09 -13.15
C GLY A 90 -7.25 -3.62 -12.92
N ILE A 91 -7.51 -2.77 -13.92
CA ILE A 91 -7.44 -1.31 -13.79
C ILE A 91 -8.82 -0.75 -14.13
N ASP A 92 -9.42 -0.04 -13.19
CA ASP A 92 -10.62 0.75 -13.44
C ASP A 92 -10.22 2.22 -13.60
N THR A 93 -10.47 2.78 -14.77
CA THR A 93 -10.01 4.11 -15.15
C THR A 93 -11.14 5.12 -15.08
N HIS A 94 -11.02 6.06 -14.15
CA HIS A 94 -11.89 7.21 -14.03
C HIS A 94 -11.32 8.44 -14.74
N ILE A 95 -12.00 9.58 -14.66
CA ILE A 95 -11.62 10.82 -15.38
C ILE A 95 -10.21 11.29 -15.01
N LEU A 96 -9.91 11.39 -13.70
CA LEU A 96 -8.62 11.91 -13.19
C LEU A 96 -7.71 10.84 -12.62
N PHE A 97 -8.29 9.82 -12.01
CA PHE A 97 -7.57 8.76 -11.29
C PHE A 97 -7.96 7.39 -11.82
N SER A 98 -7.20 6.39 -11.42
CA SER A 98 -7.49 4.99 -11.69
C SER A 98 -7.39 4.19 -10.40
N ASP A 99 -8.24 3.20 -10.29
CA ASP A 99 -8.23 2.22 -9.21
C ASP A 99 -7.61 0.92 -9.75
N VAL A 100 -6.77 0.29 -8.97
CA VAL A 100 -6.15 -1.00 -9.33
C VAL A 100 -6.74 -2.06 -8.41
N LEU A 101 -7.30 -3.09 -9.01
CA LEU A 101 -7.83 -4.26 -8.33
C LEU A 101 -6.84 -5.41 -8.52
N ILE A 102 -6.34 -5.96 -7.42
CA ILE A 102 -5.47 -7.14 -7.44
C ILE A 102 -6.26 -8.30 -6.85
N GLU A 103 -6.63 -9.22 -7.70
CA GLU A 103 -7.33 -10.45 -7.31
C GLU A 103 -6.33 -11.52 -6.89
N THR A 104 -6.78 -12.39 -5.98
CA THR A 104 -5.92 -13.42 -5.39
C THR A 104 -6.48 -14.81 -5.64
N THR A 105 -5.58 -15.77 -5.81
CA THR A 105 -5.92 -17.20 -5.78
C THR A 105 -6.07 -17.68 -4.35
N GLY A 106 -7.02 -18.54 -4.06
CA GLY A 106 -7.16 -19.18 -2.75
C GLY A 106 -8.05 -18.47 -1.73
N GLY A 107 -8.95 -17.57 -2.17
CA GLY A 107 -10.03 -17.02 -1.32
C GLY A 107 -9.60 -15.93 -0.35
N THR A 108 -8.40 -15.38 -0.49
CA THR A 108 -7.99 -14.17 0.26
C THR A 108 -8.66 -12.93 -0.31
N THR A 109 -8.90 -11.94 0.53
CA THR A 109 -9.56 -10.69 0.14
C THR A 109 -8.74 -9.95 -0.93
N PRO A 110 -9.35 -9.54 -2.05
CA PRO A 110 -8.66 -8.78 -3.09
C PRO A 110 -8.19 -7.42 -2.55
N ILE A 111 -7.08 -6.92 -3.09
CA ILE A 111 -6.57 -5.59 -2.75
C ILE A 111 -7.17 -4.55 -3.70
N HIS A 112 -7.83 -3.56 -3.13
CA HIS A 112 -8.34 -2.39 -3.85
C HIS A 112 -7.43 -1.18 -3.62
N CYS A 113 -6.63 -0.82 -4.62
CA CYS A 113 -5.74 0.33 -4.59
C CYS A 113 -6.42 1.52 -5.26
N LYS A 114 -7.06 2.39 -4.46
CA LYS A 114 -7.88 3.50 -4.97
C LYS A 114 -7.11 4.79 -5.15
N GLY A 115 -7.44 5.52 -6.23
CA GLY A 115 -7.01 6.91 -6.40
C GLY A 115 -5.57 7.09 -6.84
N HIS A 116 -5.04 6.20 -7.64
CA HIS A 116 -3.73 6.34 -8.26
C HIS A 116 -3.81 7.15 -9.57
N TYR A 117 -2.70 7.80 -9.97
CA TYR A 117 -2.60 8.37 -11.30
C TYR A 117 -2.62 7.25 -12.36
N LYS A 118 -3.20 7.54 -13.54
CA LYS A 118 -3.30 6.55 -14.64
C LYS A 118 -1.95 5.93 -14.99
N SER A 119 -0.89 6.75 -15.08
CA SER A 119 0.47 6.28 -15.36
C SER A 119 0.99 5.35 -14.27
N HIS A 120 0.69 5.63 -12.99
CA HIS A 120 1.08 4.79 -11.87
C HIS A 120 0.32 3.46 -11.90
N ALA A 121 -0.99 3.47 -12.20
CA ALA A 121 -1.80 2.26 -12.30
C ALA A 121 -1.30 1.33 -13.41
N VAL A 122 -1.02 1.87 -14.59
CA VAL A 122 -0.45 1.10 -15.72
C VAL A 122 0.92 0.54 -15.36
N ARG A 123 1.80 1.35 -14.77
CA ARG A 123 3.15 0.90 -14.37
C ARG A 123 3.10 -0.14 -13.28
N MET A 124 2.19 -0.01 -12.32
CA MET A 124 1.96 -1.01 -11.26
C MET A 124 1.55 -2.36 -11.85
N LYS A 125 0.58 -2.35 -12.77
CA LYS A 125 0.15 -3.57 -13.48
C LYS A 125 1.31 -4.22 -14.22
N GLN A 126 2.05 -3.46 -15.03
CA GLN A 126 3.21 -3.97 -15.78
C GLN A 126 4.26 -4.62 -14.86
N LEU A 127 4.61 -3.97 -13.75
CA LEU A 127 5.58 -4.52 -12.80
C LEU A 127 5.09 -5.80 -12.13
N ILE A 128 3.80 -5.87 -11.76
CA ILE A 128 3.24 -7.08 -11.16
C ILE A 128 3.28 -8.23 -12.17
N GLU A 129 2.86 -7.99 -13.42
CA GLU A 129 2.88 -9.00 -14.48
C GLU A 129 4.31 -9.45 -14.81
N GLU A 130 5.28 -8.52 -14.84
CA GLU A 130 6.70 -8.81 -15.07
C GLU A 130 7.27 -9.68 -13.93
N TYR A 131 7.03 -9.31 -12.68
CA TYR A 131 7.51 -10.07 -11.53
C TYR A 131 6.81 -11.43 -11.38
N GLN A 132 5.53 -11.51 -11.70
CA GLN A 132 4.79 -12.76 -11.74
C GLN A 132 5.36 -13.69 -12.81
N ALA A 133 5.61 -13.20 -14.03
CA ALA A 133 6.23 -13.97 -15.08
C ALA A 133 7.67 -14.42 -14.72
N ALA A 134 8.44 -13.57 -14.06
CA ALA A 134 9.77 -13.91 -13.55
C ALA A 134 9.70 -15.00 -12.47
N TYR A 135 8.75 -14.87 -11.54
CA TYR A 135 8.52 -15.86 -10.49
C TYR A 135 8.21 -17.25 -11.07
N TYR A 136 7.27 -17.35 -12.02
CA TYR A 136 6.93 -18.64 -12.63
C TYR A 136 8.04 -19.20 -13.49
N ARG A 137 8.87 -18.36 -14.13
CA ARG A 137 10.07 -18.82 -14.84
C ARG A 137 11.14 -19.38 -13.91
N SER A 138 11.33 -18.76 -12.74
CA SER A 138 12.32 -19.22 -11.75
C SER A 138 11.83 -20.43 -10.97
N ALA A 139 10.51 -20.54 -10.74
CA ALA A 139 9.90 -21.69 -10.11
C ALA A 139 9.92 -22.96 -10.99
N GLY A 140 10.29 -22.86 -12.29
CA GLY A 140 10.61 -23.87 -13.29
C GLY A 140 9.92 -25.23 -13.17
N PRO A 141 9.97 -26.13 -14.12
CA PRO A 141 9.19 -27.39 -14.11
C PRO A 141 9.66 -28.45 -13.08
N SER A 142 10.24 -28.04 -11.96
CA SER A 142 10.56 -28.90 -10.84
C SER A 142 9.36 -29.31 -9.97
N ALA A 143 8.22 -28.66 -10.13
CA ALA A 143 6.99 -29.05 -9.43
C ALA A 143 6.28 -30.28 -10.05
N GLY A 144 6.73 -30.76 -11.19
CA GLY A 144 6.24 -31.97 -11.88
C GLY A 144 7.17 -33.15 -11.83
N ARG A 145 8.26 -33.09 -11.05
CA ARG A 145 9.07 -34.27 -10.83
C ARG A 145 8.34 -35.18 -9.86
N GLU A 146 7.47 -35.99 -10.44
CA GLU A 146 6.89 -37.19 -9.87
C GLU A 146 7.93 -37.87 -8.96
N ALA A 147 7.59 -38.05 -7.68
CA ALA A 147 8.38 -38.85 -6.76
C ALA A 147 8.68 -40.19 -7.46
N PRO A 148 9.93 -40.69 -7.44
CA PRO A 148 10.21 -41.97 -8.04
C PRO A 148 9.28 -43.02 -7.43
N VAL A 149 8.43 -43.61 -8.26
CA VAL A 149 7.61 -44.75 -7.89
C VAL A 149 8.58 -45.83 -7.44
N LEU A 150 8.70 -46.03 -6.14
CA LEU A 150 9.42 -47.17 -5.57
C LEU A 150 8.75 -48.45 -6.13
N PRO A 151 9.48 -49.31 -6.82
CA PRO A 151 8.90 -50.57 -7.27
C PRO A 151 8.39 -51.33 -6.05
N ALA A 152 7.14 -51.75 -6.13
CA ALA A 152 6.52 -52.58 -5.12
C ALA A 152 7.44 -53.77 -4.82
N ALA A 153 7.88 -53.88 -3.58
CA ALA A 153 8.61 -55.06 -3.12
C ALA A 153 7.73 -56.29 -3.37
N THR A 154 8.12 -57.10 -4.36
CA THR A 154 7.59 -58.43 -4.57
C THR A 154 7.81 -59.22 -3.27
N ARG A 155 6.72 -59.52 -2.59
CA ARG A 155 6.70 -60.54 -1.54
C ARG A 155 6.95 -61.88 -2.22
N GLY A 156 8.16 -62.36 -2.09
CA GLY A 156 8.47 -63.76 -2.38
C GLY A 156 7.87 -64.65 -1.28
N GLU A 157 7.30 -65.69 -1.73
CA GLU A 157 6.81 -66.84 -0.95
C GLU A 157 7.91 -67.43 -0.06
#